data_8f2c76a9e6f6d2e6d48ed0a151077dab
#
_entry.id   8f2c76a9e6f6d2e6d48ed0a151077dab
#
_cell.length_a   1.000
_cell.length_b   1.000
_cell.length_c   1.000
_cell.angle_alpha   90.00
_cell.angle_beta   90.00
_cell.angle_gamma   90.00
#
_symmetry.space_group_name_H-M   'P 1'
#
loop_
_entity.id
_entity.type
_entity.pdbx_description
1 polymer ?
#
loop_
_entity_poly.entity_id
_entity_poly.type
_entity_poly.pdbx_seq_one_letter_code
_entity_poly.pdbx_strand_id
1 'polypeptide(L)'
;MVHIGNDWDSLLEGEFKKEYYLSLREFLKSEYFTRRIYPPMNDIFNALKYTSYENARVVILGQDPYHGAGQAHGLCFSVKEGTPPPPSLKNIFKELKDTLGIDAPRTGELVGWAKQGVLLLNTTLTVREGMPQSHKGHGWEILTDKIIELMNEKQRPVVFMLWGGNARAKKALITNKNHLVLECAHPSPLSAYAGFFGSNHFGKANEYLISKGEDPIDWSRINE
;
A
#
# COMPACT_ATOMS: atom_id res chain seq x y z
N MET A 1 -22.78 6.27 -1.28
CA MET A 1 -21.97 5.98 -0.07
C MET A 1 -20.82 5.08 -0.51
N VAL A 2 -19.63 5.25 0.04
CA VAL A 2 -18.53 4.30 -0.23
C VAL A 2 -18.87 2.99 0.47
N HIS A 3 -18.66 1.88 -0.21
CA HIS A 3 -18.85 0.53 0.33
C HIS A 3 -17.63 -0.30 -0.03
N ILE A 4 -16.84 -0.67 0.99
CA ILE A 4 -15.63 -1.47 0.84
C ILE A 4 -15.99 -2.97 0.84
N GLY A 5 -16.97 -3.35 1.65
CA GLY A 5 -17.52 -4.70 1.71
C GLY A 5 -16.93 -5.57 2.82
N ASN A 6 -16.31 -4.96 3.84
CA ASN A 6 -15.79 -5.64 5.01
C ASN A 6 -15.79 -4.71 6.24
N ASP A 7 -15.03 -5.04 7.28
CA ASP A 7 -14.95 -4.31 8.56
C ASP A 7 -14.46 -2.86 8.45
N TRP A 8 -13.75 -2.49 7.39
CA TRP A 8 -13.42 -1.10 7.09
C TRP A 8 -14.64 -0.19 6.92
N ASP A 9 -15.79 -0.73 6.48
CA ASP A 9 -17.01 0.07 6.30
C ASP A 9 -17.44 0.75 7.60
N SER A 10 -17.46 0.01 8.73
CA SER A 10 -17.81 0.56 10.02
C SER A 10 -16.75 1.51 10.60
N LEU A 11 -15.48 1.22 10.37
CA LEU A 11 -14.36 2.01 10.90
C LEU A 11 -14.21 3.36 10.18
N LEU A 12 -14.56 3.42 8.90
CA LEU A 12 -14.37 4.62 8.06
C LEU A 12 -15.68 5.36 7.73
N GLU A 13 -16.84 4.86 8.19
CA GLU A 13 -18.13 5.50 7.92
C GLU A 13 -18.15 6.99 8.29
N GLY A 14 -17.58 7.33 9.45
CA GLY A 14 -17.47 8.71 9.93
C GLY A 14 -16.58 9.58 9.05
N GLU A 15 -15.48 9.02 8.51
CA GLU A 15 -14.55 9.75 7.65
C GLU A 15 -15.21 10.16 6.33
N PHE A 16 -16.03 9.28 5.75
CA PHE A 16 -16.72 9.53 4.49
C PHE A 16 -17.80 10.63 4.57
N LYS A 17 -18.16 11.08 5.78
CA LYS A 17 -19.12 12.16 6.04
C LYS A 17 -18.44 13.51 6.33
N LYS A 18 -17.11 13.53 6.55
CA LYS A 18 -16.35 14.73 6.87
C LYS A 18 -16.20 15.66 5.66
N GLU A 19 -16.09 16.95 5.92
CA GLU A 19 -15.99 17.99 4.88
C GLU A 19 -14.83 17.78 3.92
N TYR A 20 -13.63 17.39 4.43
CA TYR A 20 -12.47 17.11 3.57
C TYR A 20 -12.75 16.01 2.55
N TYR A 21 -13.49 14.96 2.97
CA TYR A 21 -13.80 13.84 2.08
C TYR A 21 -14.91 14.21 1.07
N LEU A 22 -15.88 14.99 1.49
CA LEU A 22 -16.92 15.51 0.57
C LEU A 22 -16.29 16.41 -0.49
N SER A 23 -15.36 17.29 -0.10
CA SER A 23 -14.59 18.13 -1.03
C SER A 23 -13.72 17.29 -1.98
N LEU A 24 -13.04 16.26 -1.47
CA LEU A 24 -12.29 15.30 -2.27
C LEU A 24 -13.18 14.59 -3.31
N ARG A 25 -14.38 14.18 -2.92
CA ARG A 25 -15.32 13.53 -3.86
C ARG A 25 -15.75 14.45 -5.00
N GLU A 26 -16.05 15.71 -4.73
CA GLU A 26 -16.41 16.68 -5.79
C GLU A 26 -15.20 16.94 -6.72
N PHE A 27 -14.00 17.08 -6.15
CA PHE A 27 -12.77 17.15 -6.94
C PHE A 27 -12.61 15.93 -7.85
N LEU A 28 -12.69 14.71 -7.32
CA LEU A 28 -12.57 13.47 -8.08
C LEU A 28 -13.65 13.32 -9.16
N LYS A 29 -14.88 13.70 -8.88
CA LYS A 29 -15.96 13.70 -9.87
C LYS A 29 -15.59 14.55 -11.10
N SER A 30 -15.08 15.75 -10.88
CA SER A 30 -14.57 16.61 -11.97
C SER A 30 -13.40 15.98 -12.70
N GLU A 31 -12.42 15.41 -11.97
CA GLU A 31 -11.23 14.80 -12.53
C GLU A 31 -11.57 13.59 -13.42
N TYR A 32 -12.37 12.65 -12.94
CA TYR A 32 -12.78 11.48 -13.73
C TYR A 32 -13.68 11.83 -14.92
N PHE A 33 -14.40 12.94 -14.85
CA PHE A 33 -15.22 13.40 -15.97
C PHE A 33 -14.40 14.06 -17.08
N THR A 34 -13.32 14.78 -16.73
CA THR A 34 -12.58 15.63 -17.69
C THR A 34 -11.21 15.06 -18.07
N ARG A 35 -10.69 14.10 -17.34
CA ARG A 35 -9.32 13.61 -17.46
C ARG A 35 -9.25 12.08 -17.34
N ARG A 36 -8.11 11.54 -17.74
CA ARG A 36 -7.78 10.14 -17.52
C ARG A 36 -7.12 9.98 -16.14
N ILE A 37 -7.79 9.28 -15.24
CA ILE A 37 -7.38 9.08 -13.85
C ILE A 37 -7.14 7.60 -13.58
N TYR A 38 -6.11 7.30 -12.78
CA TYR A 38 -5.79 5.95 -12.33
C TYR A 38 -5.80 5.86 -10.80
N PRO A 39 -6.16 4.70 -10.24
CA PRO A 39 -6.79 3.55 -10.91
C PRO A 39 -8.22 3.88 -11.39
N PRO A 40 -8.91 2.96 -12.11
CA PRO A 40 -10.34 3.07 -12.34
C PRO A 40 -11.10 3.29 -11.04
N MET A 41 -12.22 4.02 -11.07
CA MET A 41 -12.96 4.46 -9.88
C MET A 41 -13.33 3.29 -8.95
N ASN A 42 -13.70 2.14 -9.51
CA ASN A 42 -14.09 0.95 -8.74
C ASN A 42 -12.89 0.25 -8.05
N ASP A 43 -11.67 0.56 -8.46
CA ASP A 43 -10.45 -0.04 -7.96
C ASP A 43 -9.77 0.80 -6.88
N ILE A 44 -10.22 2.03 -6.60
CA ILE A 44 -9.58 2.99 -5.68
C ILE A 44 -9.31 2.36 -4.30
N PHE A 45 -10.28 1.62 -3.78
CA PHE A 45 -10.21 1.01 -2.44
C PHE A 45 -9.83 -0.47 -2.44
N ASN A 46 -9.24 -0.99 -3.51
CA ASN A 46 -8.91 -2.42 -3.59
C ASN A 46 -7.94 -2.88 -2.49
N ALA A 47 -7.01 -2.02 -2.03
CA ALA A 47 -6.16 -2.34 -0.88
C ALA A 47 -6.99 -2.72 0.36
N LEU A 48 -8.06 -1.96 0.65
CA LEU A 48 -8.96 -2.23 1.77
C LEU A 48 -9.91 -3.40 1.49
N LYS A 49 -10.35 -3.57 0.24
CA LYS A 49 -11.24 -4.68 -0.15
C LYS A 49 -10.56 -6.03 -0.01
N TYR A 50 -9.30 -6.14 -0.47
CA TYR A 50 -8.55 -7.40 -0.39
C TYR A 50 -7.97 -7.68 1.00
N THR A 51 -7.72 -6.63 1.80
CA THR A 51 -7.15 -6.75 3.14
C THR A 51 -8.10 -6.11 4.14
N SER A 52 -8.91 -6.91 4.84
CA SER A 52 -9.77 -6.41 5.92
C SER A 52 -8.91 -5.90 7.09
N TYR A 53 -9.49 -5.00 7.91
CA TYR A 53 -8.80 -4.48 9.09
C TYR A 53 -8.36 -5.61 10.03
N GLU A 54 -9.25 -6.55 10.35
CA GLU A 54 -8.94 -7.66 11.24
C GLU A 54 -7.77 -8.50 10.73
N ASN A 55 -7.73 -8.80 9.44
CA ASN A 55 -6.70 -9.66 8.86
C ASN A 55 -5.38 -8.94 8.55
N ALA A 56 -5.36 -7.59 8.53
CA ALA A 56 -4.15 -6.84 8.21
C ALA A 56 -3.07 -7.03 9.29
N ARG A 57 -1.90 -7.54 8.88
CA ARG A 57 -0.74 -7.84 9.73
C ARG A 57 0.53 -7.14 9.29
N VAL A 58 0.60 -6.78 8.01
CA VAL A 58 1.70 -6.02 7.42
C VAL A 58 1.10 -4.83 6.67
N VAL A 59 1.70 -3.65 6.81
CA VAL A 59 1.36 -2.45 6.05
C VAL A 59 2.56 -2.04 5.23
N ILE A 60 2.41 -1.96 3.91
CA ILE A 60 3.41 -1.38 3.01
C ILE A 60 2.85 -0.08 2.48
N LEU A 61 3.57 1.04 2.70
CA LEU A 61 3.13 2.35 2.24
C LEU A 61 3.81 2.73 0.93
N GLY A 62 2.98 2.94 -0.10
CA GLY A 62 3.37 3.63 -1.33
C GLY A 62 3.04 5.12 -1.29
N GLN A 63 3.45 5.86 -2.31
CA GLN A 63 3.18 7.29 -2.43
C GLN A 63 1.85 7.54 -3.15
N ASP A 64 1.81 7.32 -4.44
CA ASP A 64 0.66 7.47 -5.33
C ASP A 64 0.62 6.30 -6.34
N PRO A 65 -0.50 6.07 -7.03
CA PRO A 65 -0.60 5.00 -8.01
C PRO A 65 0.35 5.19 -9.20
N TYR A 66 0.70 4.11 -9.87
CA TYR A 66 1.34 4.21 -11.18
C TYR A 66 0.44 5.01 -12.13
N HIS A 67 1.04 5.95 -12.87
CA HIS A 67 0.34 6.89 -13.74
C HIS A 67 0.32 6.49 -15.23
N GLY A 68 0.81 5.30 -15.55
CA GLY A 68 0.73 4.70 -16.89
C GLY A 68 -0.56 3.92 -17.10
N ALA A 69 -1.01 3.86 -18.35
CA ALA A 69 -2.22 3.13 -18.75
C ALA A 69 -2.12 1.64 -18.36
N GLY A 70 -3.19 1.10 -17.78
CA GLY A 70 -3.31 -0.33 -17.44
C GLY A 70 -2.47 -0.79 -16.24
N GLN A 71 -1.72 0.11 -15.57
CA GLN A 71 -0.85 -0.27 -14.46
C GLN A 71 -1.59 -0.37 -13.12
N ALA A 72 -2.10 0.77 -12.63
CA ALA A 72 -2.68 0.88 -11.29
C ALA A 72 -4.03 0.17 -11.18
N HIS A 73 -4.23 -0.53 -10.06
CA HIS A 73 -5.49 -1.20 -9.70
C HIS A 73 -5.83 -1.10 -8.21
N GLY A 74 -5.30 -0.08 -7.52
CA GLY A 74 -5.65 0.25 -6.14
C GLY A 74 -4.77 -0.40 -5.06
N LEU A 75 -3.71 -1.13 -5.43
CA LEU A 75 -2.69 -1.65 -4.53
C LEU A 75 -1.34 -0.97 -4.82
N CYS A 76 -0.64 -0.48 -3.80
CA CYS A 76 0.66 0.13 -4.00
C CYS A 76 1.69 -0.89 -4.54
N PHE A 77 2.60 -0.42 -5.40
CA PHE A 77 3.62 -1.21 -6.09
C PHE A 77 3.12 -2.30 -7.04
N SER A 78 1.83 -2.66 -7.00
CA SER A 78 1.22 -3.71 -7.81
C SER A 78 0.77 -3.18 -9.17
N VAL A 79 0.84 -4.03 -10.20
CA VAL A 79 0.26 -3.78 -11.51
C VAL A 79 -0.71 -4.89 -11.89
N LYS A 80 -1.66 -4.60 -12.80
CA LYS A 80 -2.59 -5.61 -13.29
C LYS A 80 -1.86 -6.76 -13.99
N GLU A 81 -2.44 -7.94 -13.92
CA GLU A 81 -1.96 -9.11 -14.69
C GLU A 81 -1.76 -8.75 -16.16
N GLY A 82 -0.71 -9.29 -16.76
CA GLY A 82 -0.32 -8.98 -18.15
C GLY A 82 0.44 -7.66 -18.33
N THR A 83 0.55 -6.82 -17.29
CA THR A 83 1.35 -5.60 -17.32
C THR A 83 2.78 -5.89 -16.87
N PRO A 84 3.81 -5.48 -17.64
CA PRO A 84 5.19 -5.66 -17.21
C PRO A 84 5.48 -4.96 -15.88
N PRO A 85 6.17 -5.61 -14.94
CA PRO A 85 6.53 -5.00 -13.66
C PRO A 85 7.34 -3.71 -13.86
N PRO A 86 6.91 -2.57 -13.26
CA PRO A 86 7.65 -1.32 -13.26
C PRO A 86 9.01 -1.45 -12.52
N PRO A 87 9.93 -0.51 -12.73
CA PRO A 87 11.28 -0.60 -12.16
C PRO A 87 11.34 -0.79 -10.64
N SER A 88 10.48 -0.10 -9.88
CA SER A 88 10.43 -0.27 -8.42
C SER A 88 9.99 -1.68 -8.02
N LEU A 89 9.00 -2.25 -8.71
CA LEU A 89 8.53 -3.61 -8.45
C LEU A 89 9.58 -4.66 -8.83
N LYS A 90 10.33 -4.45 -9.92
CA LYS A 90 11.48 -5.31 -10.26
C LYS A 90 12.54 -5.31 -9.16
N ASN A 91 12.78 -4.16 -8.54
CA ASN A 91 13.72 -4.07 -7.42
C ASN A 91 13.18 -4.76 -6.16
N ILE A 92 11.87 -4.72 -5.91
CA ILE A 92 11.22 -5.50 -4.84
C ILE A 92 11.43 -7.01 -5.08
N PHE A 93 11.21 -7.49 -6.30
CA PHE A 93 11.45 -8.90 -6.63
C PHE A 93 12.93 -9.29 -6.53
N LYS A 94 13.84 -8.38 -6.91
CA LYS A 94 15.29 -8.61 -6.71
C LYS A 94 15.63 -8.74 -5.23
N GLU A 95 15.11 -7.89 -4.36
CA GLU A 95 15.33 -7.98 -2.92
C GLU A 95 14.79 -9.30 -2.34
N LEU A 96 13.61 -9.75 -2.78
CA LEU A 96 13.05 -11.06 -2.39
C LEU A 96 13.96 -12.21 -2.81
N LYS A 97 14.52 -12.15 -4.02
CA LYS A 97 15.48 -13.18 -4.51
C LYS A 97 16.76 -13.17 -3.69
N ASP A 98 17.33 -11.98 -3.47
CA ASP A 98 18.63 -11.85 -2.81
C ASP A 98 18.56 -12.22 -1.32
N THR A 99 17.43 -11.95 -0.63
CA THR A 99 17.31 -12.14 0.83
C THR A 99 16.58 -13.41 1.24
N LEU A 100 15.63 -13.90 0.43
CA LEU A 100 14.80 -15.07 0.74
C LEU A 100 14.90 -16.20 -0.30
N GLY A 101 15.65 -16.00 -1.39
CA GLY A 101 15.77 -17.00 -2.46
C GLY A 101 14.52 -17.16 -3.32
N ILE A 102 13.52 -16.27 -3.19
CA ILE A 102 12.27 -16.31 -3.94
C ILE A 102 12.48 -15.76 -5.35
N ASP A 103 12.24 -16.59 -6.35
CA ASP A 103 12.37 -16.18 -7.75
C ASP A 103 11.34 -15.13 -8.15
N ALA A 104 11.70 -14.24 -9.08
CA ALA A 104 10.80 -13.25 -9.60
C ALA A 104 9.58 -13.93 -10.25
N PRO A 105 8.36 -13.53 -9.88
CA PRO A 105 7.15 -14.11 -10.43
C PRO A 105 6.94 -13.70 -11.89
N ARG A 106 6.07 -14.42 -12.59
CA ARG A 106 5.67 -14.09 -13.96
C ARG A 106 4.74 -12.88 -14.06
N THR A 107 4.10 -12.50 -12.96
CA THR A 107 3.16 -11.38 -12.87
C THR A 107 3.64 -10.31 -11.90
N GLY A 108 3.20 -9.07 -12.10
CA GLY A 108 3.38 -7.97 -11.14
C GLY A 108 2.16 -7.71 -10.26
N GLU A 109 1.17 -8.60 -10.26
CA GLU A 109 -0.06 -8.44 -9.47
C GLU A 109 0.12 -9.01 -8.07
N LEU A 110 0.10 -8.15 -7.04
CA LEU A 110 0.39 -8.50 -5.65
C LEU A 110 -0.88 -8.86 -4.83
N VAL A 111 -1.95 -9.29 -5.49
CA VAL A 111 -3.23 -9.62 -4.81
C VAL A 111 -3.05 -10.77 -3.81
N GLY A 112 -2.20 -11.75 -4.09
CA GLY A 112 -1.93 -12.85 -3.17
C GLY A 112 -1.27 -12.40 -1.86
N TRP A 113 -0.48 -11.32 -1.87
CA TRP A 113 0.00 -10.70 -0.62
C TRP A 113 -1.16 -10.04 0.15
N ALA A 114 -2.01 -9.27 -0.55
CA ALA A 114 -3.13 -8.59 0.08
C ALA A 114 -4.10 -9.58 0.75
N LYS A 115 -4.40 -10.70 0.10
CA LYS A 115 -5.25 -11.78 0.66
C LYS A 115 -4.64 -12.45 1.90
N GLN A 116 -3.32 -12.39 2.07
CA GLN A 116 -2.62 -12.88 3.27
C GLN A 116 -2.55 -11.84 4.40
N GLY A 117 -3.12 -10.65 4.23
CA GLY A 117 -3.11 -9.60 5.25
C GLY A 117 -1.99 -8.57 5.08
N VAL A 118 -1.45 -8.41 3.87
CA VAL A 118 -0.54 -7.31 3.54
C VAL A 118 -1.34 -6.14 2.98
N LEU A 119 -1.56 -5.10 3.78
CA LEU A 119 -2.22 -3.88 3.35
C LEU A 119 -1.28 -3.05 2.46
N LEU A 120 -1.49 -3.11 1.16
CA LEU A 120 -0.70 -2.41 0.13
C LEU A 120 -1.32 -1.02 -0.14
N LEU A 121 -1.04 -0.05 0.72
CA LEU A 121 -1.72 1.25 0.75
C LEU A 121 -0.85 2.36 0.16
N ASN A 122 -1.35 3.11 -0.83
CA ASN A 122 -0.77 4.40 -1.20
C ASN A 122 -1.26 5.51 -0.27
N THR A 123 -0.46 6.54 -0.04
CA THR A 123 -0.87 7.72 0.75
C THR A 123 -1.80 8.64 -0.04
N THR A 124 -1.70 8.65 -1.37
CA THR A 124 -2.65 9.29 -2.30
C THR A 124 -3.23 8.20 -3.20
N LEU A 125 -4.56 8.04 -3.25
CA LEU A 125 -5.17 6.86 -3.87
C LEU A 125 -5.49 7.02 -5.37
N THR A 126 -5.33 8.22 -5.92
CA THR A 126 -5.60 8.49 -7.35
C THR A 126 -4.53 9.40 -7.96
N VAL A 127 -4.38 9.34 -9.29
CA VAL A 127 -3.38 10.14 -10.02
C VAL A 127 -3.86 10.39 -11.44
N ARG A 128 -3.51 11.53 -12.04
CA ARG A 128 -3.71 11.80 -13.48
C ARG A 128 -2.72 11.01 -14.32
N GLU A 129 -3.16 10.57 -15.50
CA GLU A 129 -2.27 9.96 -16.49
C GLU A 129 -1.04 10.82 -16.75
N GLY A 130 0.16 10.21 -16.67
CA GLY A 130 1.44 10.87 -16.92
C GLY A 130 1.88 11.92 -15.90
N MET A 131 1.09 12.19 -14.84
CA MET A 131 1.35 13.29 -13.90
C MET A 131 1.47 12.79 -12.46
N PRO A 132 2.64 12.26 -12.02
CA PRO A 132 2.82 11.80 -10.66
C PRO A 132 2.52 12.90 -9.63
N GLN A 133 1.98 12.53 -8.48
CA GLN A 133 1.57 13.41 -7.39
C GLN A 133 0.49 14.45 -7.74
N SER A 134 -0.19 14.34 -8.88
CA SER A 134 -1.18 15.33 -9.34
C SER A 134 -2.42 15.46 -8.41
N HIS A 135 -2.70 14.49 -7.57
CA HIS A 135 -3.80 14.51 -6.59
C HIS A 135 -3.33 14.66 -5.14
N LYS A 136 -2.05 14.95 -4.93
CA LYS A 136 -1.50 15.22 -3.59
C LYS A 136 -2.13 16.50 -3.02
N GLY A 137 -2.46 16.48 -1.71
CA GLY A 137 -3.02 17.65 -1.00
C GLY A 137 -4.51 17.91 -1.23
N HIS A 138 -5.21 17.02 -1.95
CA HIS A 138 -6.66 17.13 -2.17
C HIS A 138 -7.51 16.36 -1.15
N GLY A 139 -6.88 15.81 -0.09
CA GLY A 139 -7.60 15.15 1.03
C GLY A 139 -7.37 13.65 1.16
N TRP A 140 -6.71 13.00 0.19
CA TRP A 140 -6.39 11.58 0.31
C TRP A 140 -5.52 11.28 1.53
N GLU A 141 -4.52 12.14 1.80
CA GLU A 141 -3.58 11.95 2.91
C GLU A 141 -4.29 11.97 4.26
N ILE A 142 -5.37 12.73 4.42
CA ILE A 142 -6.16 12.76 5.67
C ILE A 142 -6.83 11.40 5.89
N LEU A 143 -7.46 10.83 4.85
CA LEU A 143 -8.10 9.52 4.94
C LEU A 143 -7.07 8.40 5.19
N THR A 144 -5.95 8.42 4.47
CA THR A 144 -4.93 7.37 4.60
C THR A 144 -4.15 7.48 5.91
N ASP A 145 -3.96 8.68 6.45
CA ASP A 145 -3.43 8.88 7.80
C ASP A 145 -4.37 8.28 8.85
N LYS A 146 -5.70 8.48 8.70
CA LYS A 146 -6.68 7.82 9.57
C LYS A 146 -6.62 6.29 9.48
N ILE A 147 -6.41 5.72 8.30
CA ILE A 147 -6.22 4.28 8.14
C ILE A 147 -4.96 3.81 8.88
N ILE A 148 -3.85 4.55 8.80
CA ILE A 148 -2.60 4.24 9.50
C ILE A 148 -2.82 4.32 11.04
N GLU A 149 -3.53 5.34 11.52
CA GLU A 149 -3.89 5.49 12.95
C GLU A 149 -4.71 4.30 13.44
N LEU A 150 -5.74 3.88 12.70
CA LEU A 150 -6.52 2.69 13.03
C LEU A 150 -5.64 1.44 13.08
N MET A 151 -4.72 1.28 12.13
CA MET A 151 -3.75 0.17 12.18
C MET A 151 -2.82 0.25 13.39
N ASN A 152 -2.45 1.46 13.84
CA ASN A 152 -1.66 1.67 15.07
C ASN A 152 -2.46 1.35 16.35
N GLU A 153 -3.79 1.44 16.33
CA GLU A 153 -4.66 1.13 17.47
C GLU A 153 -4.86 -0.38 17.68
N LYS A 154 -4.47 -1.22 16.72
CA LYS A 154 -4.64 -2.68 16.83
C LYS A 154 -3.91 -3.26 18.03
N GLN A 155 -4.56 -4.20 18.72
CA GLN A 155 -3.94 -4.96 19.82
C GLN A 155 -3.01 -6.06 19.29
N ARG A 156 -3.34 -6.65 18.13
CA ARG A 156 -2.48 -7.63 17.45
C ARG A 156 -1.27 -6.91 16.83
N PRO A 157 -0.09 -7.57 16.80
CA PRO A 157 1.11 -6.99 16.23
C PRO A 157 0.94 -6.70 14.73
N VAL A 158 1.47 -5.56 14.29
CA VAL A 158 1.52 -5.16 12.89
C VAL A 158 2.95 -4.79 12.53
N VAL A 159 3.37 -5.13 11.32
CA VAL A 159 4.64 -4.68 10.75
C VAL A 159 4.38 -3.56 9.75
N PHE A 160 5.00 -2.41 9.95
CA PHE A 160 4.95 -1.30 9.00
C PHE A 160 6.26 -1.23 8.22
N MET A 161 6.18 -1.35 6.89
CA MET A 161 7.32 -1.21 5.98
C MET A 161 7.24 0.16 5.31
N LEU A 162 8.13 1.06 5.72
CA LEU A 162 8.15 2.47 5.30
C LEU A 162 9.34 2.71 4.38
N TRP A 163 9.10 2.70 3.07
CA TRP A 163 10.13 2.81 2.05
C TRP A 163 10.21 4.22 1.44
N GLY A 164 11.31 4.91 1.71
CA GLY A 164 11.56 6.27 1.23
C GLY A 164 10.96 7.37 2.10
N GLY A 165 11.28 8.63 1.77
CA GLY A 165 10.97 9.80 2.61
C GLY A 165 9.49 10.00 2.90
N ASN A 166 8.62 9.83 1.88
CA ASN A 166 7.18 10.04 2.04
C ASN A 166 6.54 9.00 2.99
N ALA A 167 6.90 7.72 2.85
CA ALA A 167 6.41 6.68 3.75
C ALA A 167 6.97 6.86 5.17
N ARG A 168 8.28 7.14 5.30
CA ARG A 168 8.93 7.36 6.60
C ARG A 168 8.36 8.56 7.37
N ALA A 169 7.87 9.60 6.68
CA ALA A 169 7.19 10.72 7.33
C ALA A 169 5.93 10.30 8.12
N LYS A 170 5.33 9.14 7.79
CA LYS A 170 4.16 8.60 8.48
C LYS A 170 4.51 7.84 9.77
N LYS A 171 5.79 7.63 10.07
CA LYS A 171 6.26 6.98 11.31
C LYS A 171 5.71 7.66 12.57
N ALA A 172 5.53 8.98 12.55
CA ALA A 172 4.99 9.72 13.70
C ALA A 172 3.58 9.28 14.12
N LEU A 173 2.80 8.65 13.20
CA LEU A 173 1.48 8.11 13.47
C LEU A 173 1.53 6.72 14.12
N ILE A 174 2.71 6.06 14.16
CA ILE A 174 2.88 4.70 14.63
C ILE A 174 3.60 4.76 15.99
N THR A 175 2.82 4.80 17.05
CA THR A 175 3.29 4.98 18.43
C THR A 175 3.18 3.73 19.29
N ASN A 176 2.38 2.76 18.88
CA ASN A 176 2.17 1.51 19.62
C ASN A 176 3.43 0.63 19.56
N LYS A 177 4.03 0.40 20.72
CA LYS A 177 5.27 -0.38 20.86
C LYS A 177 5.11 -1.87 20.55
N ASN A 178 3.87 -2.35 20.42
CA ASN A 178 3.58 -3.71 19.97
C ASN A 178 3.63 -3.85 18.43
N HIS A 179 4.06 -2.84 17.72
CA HIS A 179 4.24 -2.88 16.28
C HIS A 179 5.72 -2.78 15.92
N LEU A 180 6.09 -3.37 14.78
CA LEU A 180 7.43 -3.25 14.22
C LEU A 180 7.40 -2.21 13.09
N VAL A 181 8.31 -1.24 13.13
CA VAL A 181 8.51 -0.28 12.05
C VAL A 181 9.84 -0.55 11.37
N LEU A 182 9.81 -0.89 10.10
CA LEU A 182 10.98 -1.13 9.26
C LEU A 182 11.12 0.01 8.24
N GLU A 183 12.24 0.70 8.28
CA GLU A 183 12.52 1.89 7.46
C GLU A 183 13.72 1.67 6.56
N CYS A 184 13.61 2.00 5.28
CA CYS A 184 14.75 2.03 4.36
C CYS A 184 14.54 3.03 3.22
N ALA A 185 15.46 3.07 2.26
CA ALA A 185 15.31 3.81 1.02
C ALA A 185 14.15 3.28 0.17
N HIS A 186 13.64 4.08 -0.78
CA HIS A 186 12.58 3.65 -1.69
C HIS A 186 13.15 2.65 -2.73
N PRO A 187 12.35 1.63 -3.18
CA PRO A 187 12.79 0.64 -4.17
C PRO A 187 12.98 1.19 -5.59
N SER A 188 12.80 2.48 -5.85
CA SER A 188 13.05 3.05 -7.17
C SER A 188 14.53 2.90 -7.58
N PRO A 189 14.83 2.80 -8.89
CA PRO A 189 16.22 2.75 -9.36
C PRO A 189 17.10 3.89 -8.86
N LEU A 190 16.50 5.06 -8.58
CA LEU A 190 17.20 6.25 -8.09
C LEU A 190 17.71 6.12 -6.64
N SER A 191 17.17 5.19 -5.86
CA SER A 191 17.43 5.12 -4.42
C SER A 191 17.62 3.71 -3.86
N ALA A 192 17.31 2.66 -4.62
CA ALA A 192 17.34 1.29 -4.10
C ALA A 192 18.70 0.88 -3.52
N TYR A 193 19.81 1.34 -4.13
CA TYR A 193 21.16 1.11 -3.63
C TYR A 193 21.51 1.90 -2.36
N ALA A 194 20.70 2.89 -1.98
CA ALA A 194 20.92 3.68 -0.76
C ALA A 194 20.28 3.02 0.48
N GLY A 195 20.07 1.69 0.47
CA GLY A 195 19.66 0.91 1.62
C GLY A 195 18.31 0.19 1.51
N PHE A 196 17.71 0.10 0.30
CA PHE A 196 16.60 -0.83 0.06
C PHE A 196 17.13 -2.25 -0.14
N PHE A 197 18.10 -2.41 -1.06
CA PHE A 197 18.75 -3.70 -1.25
C PHE A 197 19.54 -4.12 0.00
N GLY A 198 19.34 -5.38 0.43
CA GLY A 198 19.93 -5.94 1.64
C GLY A 198 19.24 -5.49 2.94
N SER A 199 18.12 -4.74 2.85
CA SER A 199 17.32 -4.36 4.03
C SER A 199 16.70 -5.56 4.74
N ASN A 200 16.43 -6.63 4.00
CA ASN A 200 15.76 -7.86 4.45
C ASN A 200 14.45 -7.61 5.19
N HIS A 201 13.65 -6.63 4.74
CA HIS A 201 12.40 -6.28 5.40
C HIS A 201 11.39 -7.43 5.38
N PHE A 202 11.37 -8.21 4.32
CA PHE A 202 10.47 -9.36 4.17
C PHE A 202 10.78 -10.47 5.20
N GLY A 203 12.06 -10.81 5.36
CA GLY A 203 12.52 -11.77 6.38
C GLY A 203 12.25 -11.27 7.80
N LYS A 204 12.66 -10.02 8.09
CA LYS A 204 12.43 -9.38 9.40
C LYS A 204 10.96 -9.29 9.78
N ALA A 205 10.06 -9.05 8.80
CA ALA A 205 8.62 -9.05 9.04
C ALA A 205 8.14 -10.43 9.49
N ASN A 206 8.54 -11.48 8.80
CA ASN A 206 8.16 -12.85 9.15
C ASN A 206 8.76 -13.28 10.50
N GLU A 207 10.03 -12.98 10.75
CA GLU A 207 10.66 -13.23 12.06
C GLU A 207 9.86 -12.56 13.19
N TYR A 208 9.46 -11.32 13.00
CA TYR A 208 8.67 -10.60 14.00
C TYR A 208 7.28 -11.19 14.19
N LEU A 209 6.54 -11.48 13.11
CA LEU A 209 5.22 -12.10 13.17
C LEU A 209 5.29 -13.43 13.92
N ILE A 210 6.22 -14.31 13.57
CA ILE A 210 6.44 -15.60 14.23
C ILE A 210 6.76 -15.40 15.71
N SER A 211 7.62 -14.44 16.07
CA SER A 211 7.98 -14.14 17.46
C SER A 211 6.78 -13.71 18.32
N LYS A 212 5.71 -13.25 17.67
CA LYS A 212 4.46 -12.82 18.29
C LYS A 212 3.35 -13.87 18.21
N GLY A 213 3.64 -15.06 17.69
CA GLY A 213 2.66 -16.14 17.53
C GLY A 213 1.71 -15.97 16.34
N GLU A 214 2.07 -15.10 15.40
CA GLU A 214 1.33 -14.89 14.15
C GLU A 214 1.95 -15.74 13.03
N ASP A 215 1.11 -16.14 12.04
CA ASP A 215 1.60 -16.84 10.87
C ASP A 215 2.47 -15.91 10.00
N PRO A 216 3.55 -16.41 9.39
CA PRO A 216 4.34 -15.63 8.44
C PRO A 216 3.56 -15.35 7.14
N ILE A 217 4.02 -14.35 6.40
CA ILE A 217 3.57 -14.10 5.03
C ILE A 217 4.36 -15.00 4.08
N ASP A 218 3.68 -15.73 3.22
CA ASP A 218 4.31 -16.41 2.09
C ASP A 218 4.51 -15.41 0.94
N TRP A 219 5.68 -14.81 0.90
CA TRP A 219 6.02 -13.80 -0.09
C TRP A 219 6.14 -14.33 -1.53
N SER A 220 6.14 -15.67 -1.70
CA SER A 220 6.12 -16.31 -3.04
C SER A 220 4.72 -16.33 -3.66
N ARG A 221 3.65 -16.27 -2.85
CA ARG A 221 2.25 -16.28 -3.28
C ARG A 221 1.82 -14.87 -3.69
N ILE A 222 1.94 -14.54 -4.97
CA ILE A 222 1.73 -13.18 -5.47
C ILE A 222 0.31 -12.95 -5.99
N ASN A 223 -0.26 -13.90 -6.74
CA ASN A 223 -1.53 -13.74 -7.45
C ASN A 223 -2.57 -14.85 -7.17
N GLU A 224 -2.44 -15.56 -6.04
CA GLU A 224 -3.41 -16.61 -5.66
C GLU A 224 -4.51 -16.12 -4.73
#